data_3ffe1b79f2e574700257ab14e5d518e4
#
_entry.id   3ffe1b79f2e574700257ab14e5d518e4
#
_cell.length_a   1.000
_cell.length_b   1.000
_cell.length_c   1.000
_cell.angle_alpha   90.00
_cell.angle_beta   90.00
_cell.angle_gamma   90.00
#
_symmetry.space_group_name_H-M   'P 1'
#
loop_
_entity.id
_entity.type
_entity.pdbx_description
1 polymer ?
#
loop_
_entity_poly.entity_id
_entity_poly.type
_entity_poly.pdbx_seq_one_letter_code
_entity_poly.pdbx_strand_id
1 'polypeptide(L)'
;MKSFKILIAASVLALSATSALAVDDTQYGSWGGQSSSQSDGGIGSHILNNQINLQNNWSNMNASVDTVGGDVVAQGSAGGNLIDITTMNNTRVQNSQIVGPNSNIGSNINLDTNNVWGSVGIQNQVLCNGASVSTDPVLTAVQSNQECHAQDPYSSIKTNISNLAGNAVIQGSALGNSFEADSNAPNMPIFSRQLNNSGVVSNVNANIFNAGGSVGLSSSAIGNTSQIIHYNTN
;
A
#
# COMPACT_ATOMS: atom_id res chain seq x y z
N MET A 1 14.36 16.49 -26.72
CA MET A 1 13.62 15.43 -26.00
C MET A 1 13.96 15.54 -24.52
N LYS A 2 13.07 16.11 -23.70
CA LYS A 2 13.25 16.14 -22.23
C LYS A 2 12.68 14.85 -21.69
N SER A 3 13.53 14.00 -21.12
CA SER A 3 13.13 12.76 -20.46
C SER A 3 12.24 13.09 -19.27
N PHE A 4 10.98 12.71 -19.35
CA PHE A 4 10.05 12.75 -18.22
C PHE A 4 10.42 11.59 -17.30
N LYS A 5 11.14 11.86 -16.22
CA LYS A 5 11.34 10.88 -15.14
C LYS A 5 10.03 10.86 -14.36
N ILE A 6 9.22 9.82 -14.57
CA ILE A 6 8.09 9.52 -13.70
C ILE A 6 8.68 9.08 -12.37
N LEU A 7 8.72 9.99 -11.42
CA LEU A 7 9.01 9.68 -10.04
C LEU A 7 7.76 9.02 -9.47
N ILE A 8 7.75 7.69 -9.37
CA ILE A 8 6.75 6.97 -8.58
C ILE A 8 7.16 7.24 -7.12
N ALA A 9 6.75 8.39 -6.60
CA ALA A 9 6.76 8.61 -5.18
C ALA A 9 5.61 7.76 -4.62
N ALA A 10 5.93 6.67 -3.96
CA ALA A 10 5.01 6.01 -3.04
C ALA A 10 4.73 7.05 -1.94
N SER A 11 3.72 7.86 -2.13
CA SER A 11 3.21 8.72 -1.06
C SER A 11 2.52 7.80 -0.06
N VAL A 12 3.24 7.39 0.97
CA VAL A 12 2.65 6.86 2.19
C VAL A 12 1.85 8.02 2.79
N LEU A 13 0.56 8.04 2.51
CA LEU A 13 -0.34 8.94 3.19
C LEU A 13 -0.45 8.41 4.61
N ALA A 14 0.14 9.11 5.58
CA ALA A 14 -0.09 8.85 6.99
C ALA A 14 -1.56 9.12 7.29
N LEU A 15 -2.39 8.08 7.18
CA LEU A 15 -3.74 8.11 7.72
C LEU A 15 -3.60 8.04 9.24
N SER A 16 -4.17 9.01 9.93
CA SER A 16 -4.21 9.12 11.38
C SER A 16 -4.52 7.75 12.04
N ALA A 17 -3.56 7.28 12.84
CA ALA A 17 -3.72 6.12 13.67
C ALA A 17 -4.89 6.33 14.63
N THR A 18 -6.00 5.65 14.41
CA THR A 18 -7.00 5.47 15.46
C THR A 18 -6.40 4.50 16.47
N SER A 19 -6.19 5.05 17.67
CA SER A 19 -5.85 4.42 18.95
C SER A 19 -5.57 2.91 18.90
N ALA A 20 -4.30 2.55 19.10
CA ALA A 20 -3.92 1.22 19.50
C ALA A 20 -4.59 0.89 20.85
N LEU A 21 -5.65 0.09 20.83
CA LEU A 21 -6.11 -0.61 22.00
C LEU A 21 -5.08 -1.72 22.23
N ALA A 22 -4.34 -1.62 23.31
CA ALA A 22 -3.57 -2.74 23.83
C ALA A 22 -4.58 -3.84 24.21
N VAL A 23 -4.77 -4.78 23.30
CA VAL A 23 -5.54 -5.99 23.60
C VAL A 23 -4.60 -6.92 24.36
N ASP A 24 -5.00 -7.29 25.57
CA ASP A 24 -4.37 -8.32 26.37
C ASP A 24 -4.18 -9.60 25.51
N ASP A 25 -2.94 -10.09 25.44
CA ASP A 25 -2.48 -11.23 24.63
C ASP A 25 -3.16 -12.57 25.00
N THR A 26 -4.08 -12.56 25.96
CA THR A 26 -4.75 -13.76 26.45
C THR A 26 -6.01 -14.19 25.70
N GLN A 27 -6.54 -13.35 24.78
CA GLN A 27 -7.84 -13.62 24.12
C GLN A 27 -7.75 -14.15 22.68
N TYR A 28 -6.62 -14.07 22.02
CA TYR A 28 -6.46 -14.70 20.71
C TYR A 28 -5.47 -15.84 20.83
N GLY A 29 -6.04 -17.04 20.70
CA GLY A 29 -5.44 -18.32 20.89
C GLY A 29 -3.95 -18.37 20.61
N SER A 30 -3.23 -18.88 21.57
CA SER A 30 -1.83 -19.27 21.49
C SER A 30 -1.44 -19.58 20.04
N TRP A 31 -0.83 -18.64 19.39
CA TRP A 31 -0.07 -18.93 18.20
C TRP A 31 0.96 -19.95 18.65
N GLY A 32 0.83 -21.19 18.19
CA GLY A 32 1.66 -22.33 18.59
C GLY A 32 3.13 -22.14 18.24
N GLY A 33 3.72 -21.12 18.80
CA GLY A 33 5.14 -20.95 18.95
C GLY A 33 5.45 -21.42 20.36
N GLN A 34 6.10 -22.56 20.47
CA GLN A 34 6.76 -22.95 21.70
C GLN A 34 7.35 -21.71 22.36
N SER A 35 6.89 -21.39 23.55
CA SER A 35 7.69 -20.62 24.50
C SER A 35 8.90 -21.48 24.88
N SER A 36 9.80 -21.69 23.93
CA SER A 36 11.16 -21.96 24.29
C SER A 36 11.63 -20.70 24.97
N SER A 37 11.96 -20.73 26.20
CA SER A 37 12.83 -19.79 26.87
C SER A 37 14.22 -19.87 26.22
N GLN A 38 14.24 -19.56 24.92
CA GLN A 38 15.44 -19.28 24.20
C GLN A 38 15.79 -17.86 24.64
N SER A 39 16.81 -17.73 25.46
CA SER A 39 17.44 -16.46 25.76
C SER A 39 17.60 -15.74 24.42
N ASP A 40 16.79 -14.69 24.19
CA ASP A 40 16.83 -13.86 22.99
C ASP A 40 18.21 -13.18 22.95
N GLY A 41 19.22 -13.90 22.49
CA GLY A 41 20.63 -13.53 22.59
C GLY A 41 20.90 -12.12 22.08
N GLY A 42 20.69 -11.12 22.93
CA GLY A 42 21.02 -9.73 22.66
C GLY A 42 19.94 -8.87 22.01
N ILE A 43 18.70 -9.35 21.77
CA ILE A 43 17.59 -8.50 21.32
C ILE A 43 17.04 -7.72 22.51
N GLY A 44 17.29 -6.40 22.50
CA GLY A 44 17.01 -5.52 23.64
C GLY A 44 15.64 -4.83 23.63
N SER A 45 14.96 -4.77 22.50
CA SER A 45 13.69 -4.05 22.35
C SER A 45 12.63 -4.89 21.65
N HIS A 46 11.36 -4.68 22.02
CA HIS A 46 10.22 -5.32 21.37
C HIS A 46 9.30 -4.24 20.80
N ILE A 47 8.87 -4.43 19.56
CA ILE A 47 7.80 -3.67 18.94
C ILE A 47 6.65 -4.63 18.68
N LEU A 48 5.51 -4.37 19.32
CA LEU A 48 4.26 -5.10 19.09
C LEU A 48 3.27 -4.17 18.40
N ASN A 49 2.88 -4.52 17.20
CA ASN A 49 1.82 -3.83 16.47
C ASN A 49 0.65 -4.79 16.24
N ASN A 50 -0.54 -4.36 16.63
CA ASN A 50 -1.77 -5.07 16.36
C ASN A 50 -2.81 -4.07 15.82
N GLN A 51 -3.16 -4.20 14.54
CA GLN A 51 -4.12 -3.33 13.87
C GLN A 51 -5.29 -4.16 13.35
N ILE A 52 -6.49 -3.80 13.76
CA ILE A 52 -7.73 -4.44 13.31
C ILE A 52 -8.62 -3.36 12.70
N ASN A 53 -8.93 -3.48 11.42
CA ASN A 53 -9.88 -2.63 10.74
C ASN A 53 -11.17 -3.41 10.47
N LEU A 54 -12.27 -2.91 11.06
CA LEU A 54 -13.61 -3.48 10.91
C LEU A 54 -14.58 -2.52 10.20
N GLN A 55 -14.07 -1.41 9.66
CA GLN A 55 -14.85 -0.34 9.05
C GLN A 55 -14.49 -0.14 7.58
N ASN A 56 -15.36 0.55 6.88
CA ASN A 56 -15.14 0.93 5.50
C ASN A 56 -14.17 2.11 5.39
N ASN A 57 -13.18 1.99 4.51
CA ASN A 57 -12.26 3.06 4.16
C ASN A 57 -12.41 3.40 2.68
N TRP A 58 -12.94 4.57 2.40
CA TRP A 58 -13.21 5.02 1.04
C TRP A 58 -12.56 6.35 0.71
N SER A 59 -12.01 6.43 -0.48
CA SER A 59 -11.57 7.67 -1.11
C SER A 59 -12.36 7.88 -2.40
N ASN A 60 -13.06 9.00 -2.51
CA ASN A 60 -13.83 9.32 -3.71
C ASN A 60 -13.44 10.69 -4.23
N MET A 61 -13.04 10.75 -5.50
CA MET A 61 -12.80 11.98 -6.23
C MET A 61 -13.76 12.05 -7.41
N ASN A 62 -14.46 13.17 -7.53
CA ASN A 62 -15.29 13.48 -8.69
C ASN A 62 -14.98 14.92 -9.14
N ALA A 63 -14.40 15.07 -10.30
CA ALA A 63 -13.97 16.37 -10.80
C ALA A 63 -14.23 16.51 -12.29
N SER A 64 -14.51 17.74 -12.71
CA SER A 64 -14.56 18.13 -14.10
C SER A 64 -13.67 19.36 -14.29
N VAL A 65 -12.76 19.28 -15.24
CA VAL A 65 -11.73 20.31 -15.48
C VAL A 65 -11.75 20.68 -16.94
N ASP A 66 -11.92 21.97 -17.22
CA ASP A 66 -11.95 22.47 -18.59
C ASP A 66 -10.97 23.63 -18.76
N THR A 67 -10.32 23.66 -19.90
CA THR A 67 -9.41 24.72 -20.37
C THR A 67 -8.27 25.00 -19.40
N VAL A 68 -7.34 24.05 -19.33
CA VAL A 68 -6.14 24.14 -18.49
C VAL A 68 -4.89 24.35 -19.34
N GLY A 69 -4.14 25.40 -19.01
CA GLY A 69 -2.88 25.74 -19.70
C GLY A 69 -1.68 24.88 -19.29
N GLY A 70 -1.81 24.03 -18.29
CA GLY A 70 -0.77 23.15 -17.74
C GLY A 70 -1.21 21.70 -17.60
N ASP A 71 -0.57 20.98 -16.67
CA ASP A 71 -0.86 19.58 -16.39
C ASP A 71 -2.05 19.43 -15.45
N VAL A 72 -2.78 18.32 -15.58
CA VAL A 72 -3.82 17.89 -14.66
C VAL A 72 -3.37 16.61 -13.97
N VAL A 73 -3.36 16.60 -12.63
CA VAL A 73 -2.99 15.43 -11.86
C VAL A 73 -4.10 15.08 -10.86
N ALA A 74 -4.55 13.83 -10.86
CA ALA A 74 -5.52 13.30 -9.92
C ALA A 74 -4.95 12.06 -9.22
N GLN A 75 -5.02 12.04 -7.88
CA GLN A 75 -4.52 10.92 -7.09
C GLN A 75 -5.56 10.53 -6.05
N GLY A 76 -5.86 9.23 -5.98
CA GLY A 76 -6.72 8.63 -4.97
C GLY A 76 -6.02 7.47 -4.28
N SER A 77 -6.27 7.32 -2.99
CA SER A 77 -5.78 6.15 -2.26
C SER A 77 -6.71 5.77 -1.11
N ALA A 78 -6.78 4.47 -0.83
CA ALA A 78 -7.43 3.94 0.35
C ALA A 78 -6.60 2.78 0.92
N GLY A 79 -6.48 2.74 2.25
CA GLY A 79 -5.77 1.67 2.96
C GLY A 79 -6.56 1.17 4.16
N GLY A 80 -6.44 -0.11 4.46
CA GLY A 80 -6.98 -0.71 5.68
C GLY A 80 -6.01 -0.49 6.86
N ASN A 81 -4.99 -1.32 6.95
CA ASN A 81 -3.97 -1.22 7.98
C ASN A 81 -2.61 -0.96 7.34
N LEU A 82 -1.91 0.06 7.79
CA LEU A 82 -0.58 0.42 7.28
C LEU A 82 0.38 0.62 8.45
N ILE A 83 1.58 0.09 8.33
CA ILE A 83 2.66 0.34 9.28
C ILE A 83 4.00 0.46 8.57
N ASP A 84 4.81 1.38 9.05
CA ASP A 84 6.21 1.55 8.67
C ASP A 84 7.07 1.57 9.93
N ILE A 85 8.07 0.70 10.00
CA ILE A 85 8.94 0.52 11.17
C ILE A 85 10.38 0.65 10.72
N THR A 86 11.09 1.58 11.33
CA THR A 86 12.55 1.70 11.20
C THR A 86 13.20 1.40 12.53
N THR A 87 14.18 0.48 12.54
CA THR A 87 14.90 0.11 13.77
C THR A 87 16.37 0.43 13.66
N MET A 88 16.92 1.03 14.73
CA MET A 88 18.34 1.36 14.89
C MET A 88 19.00 0.62 16.06
N ASN A 89 18.27 -0.25 16.73
CA ASN A 89 18.73 -1.10 17.85
C ASN A 89 18.28 -2.52 17.66
N ASN A 90 18.93 -3.44 18.36
CA ASN A 90 18.50 -4.84 18.38
C ASN A 90 17.04 -4.93 18.81
N THR A 91 16.19 -5.41 17.91
CA THR A 91 14.74 -5.29 18.06
C THR A 91 14.05 -6.57 17.61
N ARG A 92 12.99 -6.96 18.32
CA ARG A 92 12.02 -7.93 17.85
C ARG A 92 10.76 -7.20 17.42
N VAL A 93 10.37 -7.38 16.17
CA VAL A 93 9.15 -6.80 15.58
C VAL A 93 8.10 -7.90 15.44
N GLN A 94 6.94 -7.68 16.06
CA GLN A 94 5.76 -8.52 15.87
C GLN A 94 4.64 -7.63 15.30
N ASN A 95 4.21 -7.94 14.09
CA ASN A 95 3.16 -7.23 13.39
C ASN A 95 1.98 -8.15 13.12
N SER A 96 0.79 -7.71 13.51
CA SER A 96 -0.49 -8.37 13.19
C SER A 96 -1.44 -7.34 12.61
N GLN A 97 -1.91 -7.57 11.39
CA GLN A 97 -2.84 -6.69 10.70
C GLN A 97 -4.01 -7.49 10.15
N ILE A 98 -5.22 -7.13 10.56
CA ILE A 98 -6.45 -7.82 10.15
C ILE A 98 -7.44 -6.81 9.62
N VAL A 99 -7.90 -7.02 8.40
CA VAL A 99 -9.08 -6.33 7.85
C VAL A 99 -10.24 -7.31 7.84
N GLY A 100 -11.31 -6.96 8.55
CA GLY A 100 -12.43 -7.85 8.78
C GLY A 100 -13.38 -8.03 7.59
N PRO A 101 -14.26 -9.04 7.61
CA PRO A 101 -15.09 -9.42 6.48
C PRO A 101 -16.23 -8.44 6.14
N ASN A 102 -16.55 -7.53 7.05
CA ASN A 102 -17.59 -6.51 6.84
C ASN A 102 -17.02 -5.15 6.46
N SER A 103 -15.72 -5.04 6.32
CA SER A 103 -15.04 -3.81 5.88
C SER A 103 -14.91 -3.80 4.36
N ASN A 104 -14.94 -2.60 3.82
CA ASN A 104 -14.74 -2.35 2.40
C ASN A 104 -13.63 -1.31 2.23
N ILE A 105 -12.62 -1.63 1.44
CA ILE A 105 -11.49 -0.75 1.18
C ILE A 105 -11.55 -0.36 -0.30
N GLY A 106 -11.82 0.90 -0.58
CA GLY A 106 -12.00 1.30 -1.96
C GLY A 106 -11.58 2.72 -2.29
N SER A 107 -11.19 2.94 -3.52
CA SER A 107 -10.91 4.27 -4.04
C SER A 107 -11.46 4.42 -5.46
N ASN A 108 -12.21 5.49 -5.67
CA ASN A 108 -12.79 5.83 -6.95
C ASN A 108 -12.30 7.21 -7.40
N ILE A 109 -11.85 7.29 -8.64
CA ILE A 109 -11.61 8.56 -9.33
C ILE A 109 -12.52 8.63 -10.54
N ASN A 110 -13.33 9.67 -10.61
CA ASN A 110 -14.09 10.05 -11.77
C ASN A 110 -13.62 11.45 -12.21
N LEU A 111 -12.90 11.52 -13.32
CA LEU A 111 -12.29 12.75 -13.79
C LEU A 111 -12.61 12.98 -15.27
N ASP A 112 -13.32 14.04 -15.55
CA ASP A 112 -13.55 14.50 -16.91
C ASP A 112 -12.67 15.71 -17.19
N THR A 113 -11.90 15.67 -18.29
CA THR A 113 -11.04 16.78 -18.71
C THR A 113 -11.27 17.16 -20.15
N ASN A 114 -11.24 18.45 -20.43
CA ASN A 114 -11.36 18.98 -21.78
C ASN A 114 -10.39 20.15 -21.98
N ASN A 115 -9.82 20.28 -23.18
CA ASN A 115 -8.89 21.36 -23.56
C ASN A 115 -7.70 21.49 -22.59
N VAL A 116 -6.94 20.43 -22.38
CA VAL A 116 -5.72 20.42 -21.56
C VAL A 116 -4.48 20.58 -22.45
N TRP A 117 -3.72 21.63 -22.23
CA TRP A 117 -2.52 21.95 -23.04
C TRP A 117 -1.26 21.22 -22.54
N GLY A 118 -1.25 20.80 -21.31
CA GLY A 118 -0.23 19.94 -20.72
C GLY A 118 -0.58 18.46 -20.82
N SER A 119 -0.18 17.69 -19.79
CA SER A 119 -0.43 16.26 -19.68
C SER A 119 -1.49 15.96 -18.61
N VAL A 120 -2.11 14.78 -18.70
CA VAL A 120 -3.04 14.27 -17.69
C VAL A 120 -2.42 13.05 -17.01
N GLY A 121 -2.27 13.10 -15.69
CA GLY A 121 -1.82 11.99 -14.84
C GLY A 121 -2.91 11.58 -13.86
N ILE A 122 -3.33 10.32 -13.89
CA ILE A 122 -4.31 9.79 -12.93
C ILE A 122 -3.71 8.54 -12.27
N GLN A 123 -3.67 8.55 -10.94
CA GLN A 123 -3.21 7.40 -10.16
C GLN A 123 -4.20 7.07 -9.05
N ASN A 124 -4.58 5.80 -8.95
CA ASN A 124 -5.46 5.31 -7.92
C ASN A 124 -4.91 4.03 -7.30
N GLN A 125 -4.76 4.02 -5.97
CA GLN A 125 -4.16 2.90 -5.27
C GLN A 125 -5.02 2.47 -4.08
N VAL A 126 -5.20 1.15 -3.94
CA VAL A 126 -5.88 0.54 -2.80
C VAL A 126 -5.00 -0.56 -2.21
N LEU A 127 -4.91 -0.59 -0.88
CA LEU A 127 -4.14 -1.58 -0.15
C LEU A 127 -4.89 -2.03 1.10
N CYS A 128 -5.14 -3.34 1.24
CA CYS A 128 -5.80 -3.88 2.41
C CYS A 128 -4.89 -3.81 3.65
N ASN A 129 -3.74 -4.46 3.62
CA ASN A 129 -2.72 -4.39 4.66
C ASN A 129 -1.35 -4.12 4.06
N GLY A 130 -0.60 -3.20 4.66
CA GLY A 130 0.76 -2.89 4.29
C GLY A 130 1.69 -2.83 5.50
N ALA A 131 2.83 -3.49 5.42
CA ALA A 131 3.88 -3.39 6.42
C ALA A 131 5.24 -3.24 5.75
N SER A 132 5.99 -2.26 6.20
CA SER A 132 7.37 -2.02 5.84
C SER A 132 8.24 -2.06 7.10
N VAL A 133 9.34 -2.80 7.06
CA VAL A 133 10.30 -2.89 8.15
C VAL A 133 11.69 -2.65 7.59
N SER A 134 12.30 -1.55 7.97
CA SER A 134 13.67 -1.19 7.61
C SER A 134 14.59 -1.26 8.83
N THR A 135 15.76 -1.88 8.67
CA THR A 135 16.73 -2.00 9.74
C THR A 135 18.10 -1.50 9.29
N ASP A 136 18.70 -0.62 10.07
CA ASP A 136 20.13 -0.31 9.96
C ASP A 136 20.95 -1.45 10.63
N PRO A 137 22.29 -1.60 10.44
CA PRO A 137 23.05 -2.80 10.79
C PRO A 137 22.95 -3.19 12.26
N VAL A 138 21.83 -3.77 12.62
CA VAL A 138 21.46 -4.25 13.96
C VAL A 138 20.74 -5.59 13.85
N LEU A 139 20.78 -6.38 14.90
CA LEU A 139 20.05 -7.65 14.95
C LEU A 139 18.55 -7.38 15.12
N THR A 140 17.76 -7.71 14.11
CA THR A 140 16.31 -7.55 14.14
C THR A 140 15.64 -8.87 13.75
N ALA A 141 14.67 -9.32 14.54
CA ALA A 141 13.81 -10.45 14.20
C ALA A 141 12.42 -9.91 13.84
N VAL A 142 11.86 -10.36 12.74
CA VAL A 142 10.55 -9.88 12.24
C VAL A 142 9.57 -11.02 12.12
N GLN A 143 8.41 -10.87 12.76
CA GLN A 143 7.25 -11.72 12.56
C GLN A 143 6.09 -10.84 12.07
N SER A 144 5.57 -11.11 10.87
CA SER A 144 4.44 -10.39 10.31
C SER A 144 3.31 -11.34 9.94
N ASN A 145 2.10 -11.04 10.42
CA ASN A 145 0.87 -11.71 10.03
C ASN A 145 -0.10 -10.70 9.47
N GLN A 146 -0.51 -10.89 8.22
CA GLN A 146 -1.46 -10.01 7.55
C GLN A 146 -2.63 -10.81 7.01
N GLU A 147 -3.85 -10.42 7.36
CA GLU A 147 -5.08 -11.07 6.93
C GLU A 147 -6.04 -10.03 6.34
N CYS A 148 -6.34 -10.20 5.06
CA CYS A 148 -7.33 -9.40 4.36
C CYS A 148 -8.58 -10.25 4.13
N HIS A 149 -9.67 -9.89 4.80
CA HIS A 149 -11.00 -10.47 4.65
C HIS A 149 -12.02 -9.43 4.19
N ALA A 150 -11.57 -8.25 3.74
CA ALA A 150 -12.43 -7.19 3.24
C ALA A 150 -13.36 -7.70 2.12
N GLN A 151 -14.49 -7.03 1.96
CA GLN A 151 -15.26 -7.16 0.74
C GLN A 151 -14.46 -6.45 -0.36
N ASP A 152 -13.90 -7.20 -1.29
CA ASP A 152 -13.24 -6.75 -2.52
C ASP A 152 -12.48 -5.40 -2.44
N PRO A 153 -11.22 -5.37 -2.00
CA PRO A 153 -10.38 -4.19 -2.16
C PRO A 153 -10.44 -3.67 -3.61
N TYR A 154 -10.94 -2.45 -3.79
CA TYR A 154 -11.40 -1.98 -5.08
C TYR A 154 -10.79 -0.63 -5.49
N SER A 155 -10.02 -0.62 -6.56
CA SER A 155 -9.52 0.59 -7.22
C SER A 155 -10.28 0.81 -8.54
N SER A 156 -10.90 1.98 -8.69
CA SER A 156 -11.62 2.32 -9.92
C SER A 156 -11.21 3.70 -10.43
N ILE A 157 -10.94 3.77 -11.71
CA ILE A 157 -10.75 5.01 -12.45
C ILE A 157 -11.74 5.02 -13.60
N LYS A 158 -12.55 6.08 -13.67
CA LYS A 158 -13.37 6.41 -14.82
C LYS A 158 -12.99 7.81 -15.29
N THR A 159 -12.61 7.94 -16.55
CA THR A 159 -12.20 9.25 -17.07
C THR A 159 -12.60 9.44 -18.54
N ASN A 160 -12.99 10.67 -18.86
CA ASN A 160 -13.14 11.13 -20.23
C ASN A 160 -12.14 12.29 -20.44
N ILE A 161 -11.25 12.12 -21.39
CA ILE A 161 -10.23 13.11 -21.73
C ILE A 161 -10.43 13.53 -23.19
N SER A 162 -10.65 14.80 -23.42
CA SER A 162 -10.80 15.34 -24.77
C SER A 162 -9.88 16.54 -25.01
N ASN A 163 -9.36 16.66 -26.24
CA ASN A 163 -8.49 17.75 -26.66
C ASN A 163 -7.26 17.92 -25.73
N LEU A 164 -6.47 16.87 -25.63
CA LEU A 164 -5.25 16.83 -24.84
C LEU A 164 -4.03 17.11 -25.74
N ALA A 165 -3.24 18.14 -25.45
CA ALA A 165 -2.03 18.43 -26.21
C ALA A 165 -0.83 17.57 -25.79
N GLY A 166 -0.76 17.17 -24.52
CA GLY A 166 0.31 16.35 -23.95
C GLY A 166 0.00 14.87 -23.89
N ASN A 167 0.56 14.19 -22.88
CA ASN A 167 0.42 12.76 -22.67
C ASN A 167 -0.70 12.45 -21.65
N ALA A 168 -1.32 11.27 -21.77
CA ALA A 168 -2.18 10.72 -20.74
C ALA A 168 -1.53 9.49 -20.09
N VAL A 169 -1.42 9.49 -18.77
CA VAL A 169 -0.95 8.33 -18.00
C VAL A 169 -1.97 8.01 -16.91
N ILE A 170 -2.58 6.83 -16.98
CA ILE A 170 -3.65 6.42 -16.09
C ILE A 170 -3.30 5.07 -15.48
N GLN A 171 -3.19 5.03 -14.15
CA GLN A 171 -2.75 3.85 -13.42
C GLN A 171 -3.68 3.52 -12.26
N GLY A 172 -4.26 2.33 -12.27
CA GLY A 172 -5.03 1.75 -11.18
C GLY A 172 -4.30 0.57 -10.55
N SER A 173 -4.29 0.50 -9.23
CA SER A 173 -3.72 -0.63 -8.50
C SER A 173 -4.56 -0.99 -7.28
N ALA A 174 -4.78 -2.28 -7.09
CA ALA A 174 -5.38 -2.82 -5.89
C ALA A 174 -4.54 -3.99 -5.37
N LEU A 175 -4.24 -3.97 -4.07
CA LEU A 175 -3.46 -5.00 -3.39
C LEU A 175 -4.22 -5.50 -2.16
N GLY A 176 -4.15 -6.82 -1.92
CA GLY A 176 -4.62 -7.42 -0.67
C GLY A 176 -3.63 -7.16 0.45
N ASN A 177 -2.53 -7.89 0.50
CA ASN A 177 -1.50 -7.71 1.51
C ASN A 177 -0.15 -7.37 0.85
N SER A 178 0.60 -6.48 1.50
CA SER A 178 1.96 -6.12 1.10
C SER A 178 2.89 -6.15 2.31
N PHE A 179 4.00 -6.86 2.19
CA PHE A 179 5.06 -6.88 3.18
C PHE A 179 6.39 -6.57 2.53
N GLU A 180 7.10 -5.61 3.09
CA GLU A 180 8.46 -5.27 2.69
C GLU A 180 9.39 -5.33 3.89
N ALA A 181 10.54 -5.92 3.72
CA ALA A 181 11.61 -5.92 4.71
C ALA A 181 12.92 -5.60 4.04
N ASP A 182 13.64 -4.63 4.59
CA ASP A 182 14.93 -4.17 4.12
C ASP A 182 15.94 -4.19 5.27
N SER A 183 17.10 -4.80 5.06
CA SER A 183 18.10 -4.96 6.11
C SER A 183 19.53 -5.01 5.60
N ASN A 184 20.40 -4.28 6.30
CA ASN A 184 21.85 -4.40 6.23
C ASN A 184 22.44 -5.30 7.34
N ALA A 185 21.60 -5.87 8.21
CA ALA A 185 22.05 -6.72 9.31
C ALA A 185 22.61 -8.06 8.80
N PRO A 186 23.65 -8.61 9.42
CA PRO A 186 24.22 -9.92 9.02
C PRO A 186 23.22 -11.06 9.14
N ASN A 187 22.29 -10.98 10.07
CA ASN A 187 21.22 -11.95 10.28
C ASN A 187 19.92 -11.22 10.62
N MET A 188 18.88 -11.44 9.82
CA MET A 188 17.53 -10.97 10.10
C MET A 188 16.55 -12.14 9.92
N PRO A 189 16.22 -12.91 10.96
CA PRO A 189 15.18 -13.93 10.88
C PRO A 189 13.83 -13.27 10.61
N ILE A 190 13.21 -13.65 9.49
CA ILE A 190 11.91 -13.13 9.06
C ILE A 190 10.93 -14.28 8.97
N PHE A 191 9.76 -14.09 9.58
CA PHE A 191 8.59 -14.91 9.36
C PHE A 191 7.44 -14.00 8.90
N SER A 192 7.00 -14.17 7.66
CA SER A 192 5.85 -13.45 7.10
C SER A 192 4.77 -14.42 6.68
N ARG A 193 3.56 -14.20 7.18
CA ARG A 193 2.35 -14.90 6.75
C ARG A 193 1.37 -13.89 6.18
N GLN A 194 0.91 -14.13 4.98
CA GLN A 194 -0.09 -13.31 4.32
C GLN A 194 -1.27 -14.18 3.89
N LEU A 195 -2.46 -13.85 4.35
CA LEU A 195 -3.71 -14.46 3.94
C LEU A 195 -4.59 -13.40 3.27
N ASN A 196 -4.94 -13.61 2.02
CA ASN A 196 -5.95 -12.82 1.34
C ASN A 196 -7.15 -13.73 1.01
N ASN A 197 -8.29 -13.42 1.60
CA ASN A 197 -9.57 -14.08 1.37
C ASN A 197 -10.58 -13.12 0.74
N SER A 198 -10.10 -12.18 -0.05
CA SER A 198 -10.89 -11.14 -0.72
C SER A 198 -10.67 -11.18 -2.22
N GLY A 199 -11.68 -10.82 -2.99
CA GLY A 199 -11.50 -10.52 -4.41
C GLY A 199 -10.84 -9.14 -4.56
N VAL A 200 -9.61 -9.09 -5.06
CA VAL A 200 -8.92 -7.82 -5.30
C VAL A 200 -9.23 -7.34 -6.70
N VAL A 201 -9.72 -6.10 -6.83
CA VAL A 201 -10.20 -5.58 -8.12
C VAL A 201 -9.55 -4.24 -8.43
N SER A 202 -9.00 -4.13 -9.64
CA SER A 202 -8.56 -2.85 -10.21
C SER A 202 -9.21 -2.65 -11.57
N ASN A 203 -9.84 -1.49 -11.77
CA ASN A 203 -10.55 -1.16 -13.00
C ASN A 203 -10.13 0.22 -13.51
N VAL A 204 -9.71 0.27 -14.77
CA VAL A 204 -9.42 1.53 -15.48
C VAL A 204 -10.30 1.59 -16.72
N ASN A 205 -11.23 2.54 -16.72
CA ASN A 205 -12.11 2.84 -17.84
C ASN A 205 -11.83 4.27 -18.33
N ALA A 206 -11.10 4.37 -19.43
CA ALA A 206 -10.69 5.67 -20.00
C ALA A 206 -11.22 5.82 -21.42
N ASN A 207 -11.89 6.93 -21.67
CA ASN A 207 -12.27 7.39 -22.99
C ASN A 207 -11.41 8.61 -23.33
N ILE A 208 -10.53 8.47 -24.32
CA ILE A 208 -9.58 9.52 -24.69
C ILE A 208 -9.80 9.88 -26.16
N PHE A 209 -10.13 11.13 -26.38
CA PHE A 209 -10.40 11.67 -27.69
C PHE A 209 -9.47 12.85 -28.01
N ASN A 210 -8.82 12.82 -29.17
CA ASN A 210 -7.93 13.86 -29.65
C ASN A 210 -6.76 14.16 -28.71
N ALA A 211 -5.91 13.14 -28.48
CA ALA A 211 -4.65 13.31 -27.75
C ALA A 211 -3.49 13.57 -28.71
N GLY A 212 -2.74 14.64 -28.47
CA GLY A 212 -1.54 14.99 -29.24
C GLY A 212 -0.30 14.22 -28.85
N GLY A 213 -0.28 13.62 -27.65
CA GLY A 213 0.83 12.85 -27.10
C GLY A 213 0.53 11.35 -26.95
N SER A 214 1.36 10.68 -26.18
CA SER A 214 1.23 9.24 -25.91
C SER A 214 0.17 8.96 -24.85
N VAL A 215 -0.49 7.81 -24.96
CA VAL A 215 -1.46 7.31 -23.98
C VAL A 215 -0.95 6.02 -23.35
N GLY A 216 -0.84 5.99 -22.02
CA GLY A 216 -0.48 4.81 -21.24
C GLY A 216 -1.57 4.47 -20.23
N LEU A 217 -2.08 3.24 -20.30
CA LEU A 217 -3.09 2.72 -19.37
C LEU A 217 -2.53 1.50 -18.64
N SER A 218 -2.72 1.43 -17.34
CA SER A 218 -2.32 0.27 -16.54
C SER A 218 -3.36 -0.01 -15.47
N SER A 219 -3.66 -1.29 -15.28
CA SER A 219 -4.52 -1.79 -14.21
C SER A 219 -3.89 -3.03 -13.61
N SER A 220 -3.72 -3.08 -12.29
CA SER A 220 -3.08 -4.19 -11.58
C SER A 220 -3.89 -4.59 -10.35
N ALA A 221 -4.15 -5.89 -10.19
CA ALA A 221 -4.79 -6.45 -9.02
C ALA A 221 -3.96 -7.63 -8.49
N ILE A 222 -3.50 -7.54 -7.25
CA ILE A 222 -2.57 -8.51 -6.65
C ILE A 222 -3.09 -8.91 -5.27
N GLY A 223 -3.26 -10.21 -5.01
CA GLY A 223 -3.72 -10.71 -3.72
C GLY A 223 -2.69 -10.49 -2.60
N ASN A 224 -1.49 -10.99 -2.78
CA ASN A 224 -0.40 -10.83 -1.81
C ASN A 224 0.91 -10.51 -2.52
N THR A 225 1.72 -9.66 -1.92
CA THR A 225 3.09 -9.40 -2.36
C THR A 225 4.04 -9.34 -1.18
N SER A 226 5.25 -9.85 -1.37
CA SER A 226 6.31 -9.78 -0.37
C SER A 226 7.63 -9.48 -1.04
N GLN A 227 8.37 -8.53 -0.48
CA GLN A 227 9.71 -8.17 -0.91
C GLN A 227 10.64 -8.21 0.30
N ILE A 228 11.73 -8.95 0.19
CA ILE A 228 12.75 -9.03 1.24
C ILE A 228 14.08 -8.68 0.57
N ILE A 229 14.70 -7.62 1.03
CA ILE A 229 15.98 -7.14 0.55
C ILE A 229 17.00 -7.27 1.69
N HIS A 230 18.01 -8.07 1.47
CA HIS A 230 19.08 -8.26 2.43
C HIS A 230 20.43 -7.92 1.77
N TYR A 231 21.08 -6.89 2.27
CA TYR A 231 22.40 -6.48 1.79
C TYR A 231 23.46 -7.19 2.60
N ASN A 232 24.21 -8.07 1.95
CA ASN A 232 25.38 -8.67 2.57
C ASN A 232 26.58 -7.73 2.38
N THR A 233 26.98 -7.04 3.43
CA THR A 233 28.24 -6.30 3.46
C THR A 233 29.35 -7.30 3.79
N ASN A 234 30.07 -7.76 2.75
CA ASN A 234 31.33 -8.50 2.93
C ASN A 234 32.41 -7.59 3.52
#